data_a16fd2c85c8dc789712bcf42b4c7f4b7
#
_entry.id   a16fd2c85c8dc789712bcf42b4c7f4b7
#
_cell.length_a   1.000
_cell.length_b   1.000
_cell.length_c   1.000
_cell.angle_alpha   90.00
_cell.angle_beta   90.00
_cell.angle_gamma   90.00
#
_symmetry.space_group_name_H-M   'P 1'
#
loop_
_entity.id
_entity.type
_entity.pdbx_description
1 polymer ?
#
loop_
_entity_poly.entity_id
_entity_poly.type
_entity_poly.pdbx_seq_one_letter_code
_entity_poly.pdbx_strand_id
1 'polypeptide(L)'
;MPHLLGKHTSRIAGLLLAGMLVVALPSAHASPPAKKVGVTEGNPRGTGGTAPAVVKNRMVIQINEDDAKKWNAVMGNIHNIQVELGEKNVAIAVVAIGPGLGMLLADSLAANRVQEAMASGVEFLACGNSVKAQNIALDDLTAGTKVTTSGYVELMHRQQQGWTYLRP
;
A
#
# COMPACT_ATOMS: atom_id res chain seq x y z
N MET A 1 0.97 -18.20 63.46
CA MET A 1 -0.37 -18.68 63.81
C MET A 1 -1.20 -18.65 62.54
N PRO A 2 -1.82 -19.75 62.19
CA PRO A 2 -2.47 -19.98 60.89
C PRO A 2 -3.98 -19.80 60.98
N HIS A 3 -4.64 -19.71 59.88
CA HIS A 3 -6.07 -20.09 59.62
C HIS A 3 -6.52 -19.43 58.32
N LEU A 4 -7.29 -19.97 57.40
CA LEU A 4 -7.92 -21.29 57.23
C LEU A 4 -8.36 -21.42 55.76
N LEU A 5 -8.29 -22.60 55.28
CA LEU A 5 -8.94 -23.22 54.13
C LEU A 5 -10.40 -22.81 53.90
N GLY A 6 -10.79 -22.68 52.63
CA GLY A 6 -12.16 -22.67 52.16
C GLY A 6 -12.25 -23.32 50.80
N LYS A 7 -12.35 -24.65 50.75
CA LYS A 7 -12.75 -25.44 49.57
C LYS A 7 -14.24 -25.36 49.39
N HIS A 8 -14.74 -25.00 48.23
CA HIS A 8 -16.06 -25.36 47.78
C HIS A 8 -16.04 -26.00 46.38
N THR A 9 -16.13 -27.30 46.43
CA THR A 9 -16.49 -28.17 45.32
C THR A 9 -18.03 -28.09 45.15
N SER A 10 -18.49 -27.80 43.98
CA SER A 10 -19.85 -28.12 43.58
C SER A 10 -19.85 -28.76 42.20
N ARG A 11 -20.12 -30.05 42.21
CA ARG A 11 -20.45 -30.88 41.05
C ARG A 11 -21.92 -30.71 40.78
N ILE A 12 -22.29 -30.37 39.55
CA ILE A 12 -23.65 -30.71 39.05
C ILE A 12 -23.41 -31.31 37.64
N ALA A 13 -23.80 -32.59 37.59
CA ALA A 13 -23.96 -33.36 36.36
C ALA A 13 -25.37 -33.07 35.77
N GLY A 14 -25.49 -33.12 34.49
CA GLY A 14 -26.82 -33.08 33.88
C GLY A 14 -26.77 -32.84 32.37
N LEU A 15 -26.77 -33.88 31.67
CA LEU A 15 -27.72 -34.37 30.65
C LEU A 15 -27.56 -33.92 29.23
N LEU A 16 -27.17 -34.91 28.43
CA LEU A 16 -27.20 -35.00 26.97
C LEU A 16 -28.60 -34.67 26.39
N LEU A 17 -28.63 -33.83 25.35
CA LEU A 17 -29.66 -33.98 24.30
C LEU A 17 -29.00 -33.70 22.94
N ALA A 18 -28.87 -34.77 22.15
CA ALA A 18 -28.49 -34.73 20.75
C ALA A 18 -29.66 -34.14 19.94
N GLY A 19 -29.40 -33.03 19.27
CA GLY A 19 -30.28 -32.45 18.27
C GLY A 19 -29.52 -32.26 16.97
N MET A 20 -29.70 -33.24 16.07
CA MET A 20 -29.10 -33.23 14.72
C MET A 20 -29.99 -32.33 13.85
N LEU A 21 -29.57 -31.08 13.62
CA LEU A 21 -30.21 -30.18 12.66
C LEU A 21 -29.45 -30.23 11.36
N VAL A 22 -29.98 -30.95 10.39
CA VAL A 22 -29.54 -30.94 9.00
C VAL A 22 -30.00 -29.62 8.39
N VAL A 23 -29.08 -28.68 8.21
CA VAL A 23 -29.31 -27.46 7.40
C VAL A 23 -28.91 -27.75 5.97
N ALA A 24 -29.89 -27.84 5.09
CA ALA A 24 -29.72 -27.93 3.66
C ALA A 24 -29.09 -26.63 3.13
N LEU A 25 -27.97 -26.76 2.41
CA LEU A 25 -27.32 -25.66 1.66
C LEU A 25 -28.18 -25.33 0.43
N PRO A 26 -28.52 -24.06 0.19
CA PRO A 26 -29.12 -23.67 -1.08
C PRO A 26 -28.09 -23.64 -2.20
N SER A 27 -28.51 -24.17 -3.31
CA SER A 27 -27.85 -24.38 -4.59
C SER A 27 -27.16 -23.12 -5.17
N ALA A 28 -26.07 -23.38 -5.85
CA ALA A 28 -25.32 -22.46 -6.68
C ALA A 28 -26.24 -21.62 -7.61
N HIS A 29 -26.11 -20.29 -7.53
CA HIS A 29 -26.62 -19.42 -8.56
C HIS A 29 -25.69 -19.46 -9.75
N ALA A 30 -26.16 -20.08 -10.84
CA ALA A 30 -25.50 -19.99 -12.15
C ALA A 30 -25.63 -18.55 -12.69
N SER A 31 -24.52 -17.92 -12.96
CA SER A 31 -24.47 -16.63 -13.67
C SER A 31 -24.95 -16.81 -15.11
N PRO A 32 -25.75 -15.88 -15.68
CA PRO A 32 -26.20 -15.96 -17.05
C PRO A 32 -25.02 -15.73 -18.04
N PRO A 33 -25.05 -16.33 -19.24
CA PRO A 33 -23.98 -16.19 -20.22
C PRO A 33 -23.90 -14.77 -20.77
N ALA A 34 -22.69 -14.21 -20.80
CA ALA A 34 -22.41 -12.92 -21.38
C ALA A 34 -22.79 -12.89 -22.88
N LYS A 35 -23.67 -11.96 -23.29
CA LYS A 35 -23.96 -11.66 -24.68
C LYS A 35 -22.71 -11.16 -25.38
N LYS A 36 -22.30 -11.86 -26.43
CA LYS A 36 -21.30 -11.39 -27.40
C LYS A 36 -21.86 -10.17 -28.12
N VAL A 37 -21.34 -8.98 -27.78
CA VAL A 37 -21.56 -7.78 -28.59
C VAL A 37 -20.60 -7.87 -29.77
N GLY A 38 -21.13 -7.97 -30.96
CA GLY A 38 -20.35 -7.92 -32.20
C GLY A 38 -19.73 -6.52 -32.34
N VAL A 39 -18.41 -6.47 -32.38
CA VAL A 39 -17.64 -5.26 -32.71
C VAL A 39 -17.52 -5.21 -34.23
N THR A 40 -18.24 -4.29 -34.85
CA THR A 40 -18.05 -3.88 -36.25
C THR A 40 -16.65 -3.24 -36.37
N GLU A 41 -15.82 -3.80 -37.23
CA GLU A 41 -14.56 -3.18 -37.69
C GLU A 41 -14.89 -1.87 -38.42
N GLY A 42 -14.62 -0.77 -37.73
CA GLY A 42 -14.50 0.56 -38.31
C GLY A 42 -13.07 1.02 -38.17
N ASN A 43 -12.30 0.96 -39.25
CA ASN A 43 -10.96 1.53 -39.32
C ASN A 43 -11.07 3.06 -39.53
N PRO A 44 -10.62 3.88 -38.57
CA PRO A 44 -10.23 5.26 -38.85
C PRO A 44 -8.68 5.34 -38.80
N ARG A 45 -8.08 5.54 -39.98
CA ARG A 45 -6.75 6.14 -40.07
C ARG A 45 -6.81 7.48 -39.31
N GLY A 46 -6.19 7.53 -38.13
CA GLY A 46 -6.03 8.70 -37.28
C GLY A 46 -4.64 8.71 -36.70
N THR A 47 -3.78 9.54 -37.25
CA THR A 47 -2.57 10.18 -36.72
C THR A 47 -1.94 9.53 -35.48
N GLY A 48 -0.73 9.01 -35.67
CA GLY A 48 0.10 8.37 -34.64
C GLY A 48 0.45 9.28 -33.46
N GLY A 49 -0.42 9.29 -32.47
CA GLY A 49 -0.05 9.61 -31.12
C GLY A 49 0.35 8.29 -30.45
N THR A 50 1.64 8.12 -30.21
CA THR A 50 2.14 7.00 -29.41
C THR A 50 1.51 7.12 -28.02
N ALA A 51 0.54 6.24 -27.70
CA ALA A 51 0.04 6.16 -26.32
C ALA A 51 1.26 5.97 -25.39
N PRO A 52 1.33 6.67 -24.26
CA PRO A 52 2.46 6.51 -23.35
C PRO A 52 2.59 5.03 -23.01
N ALA A 53 3.79 4.48 -23.22
CA ALA A 53 4.07 3.09 -22.95
C ALA A 53 3.71 2.79 -21.49
N VAL A 54 2.77 1.85 -21.27
CA VAL A 54 2.38 1.45 -19.92
C VAL A 54 3.58 0.75 -19.29
N VAL A 55 4.20 1.38 -18.30
CA VAL A 55 5.31 0.80 -17.56
C VAL A 55 4.82 -0.47 -16.87
N LYS A 56 5.40 -1.61 -17.25
CA LYS A 56 4.96 -2.93 -16.78
C LYS A 56 5.33 -3.16 -15.31
N ASN A 57 6.52 -2.72 -14.90
CA ASN A 57 7.01 -2.91 -13.54
C ASN A 57 6.59 -1.71 -12.70
N ARG A 58 5.70 -1.90 -11.73
CA ARG A 58 5.19 -0.83 -10.87
C ARG A 58 5.26 -1.27 -9.42
N MET A 59 5.88 -0.45 -8.58
CA MET A 59 6.06 -0.74 -7.17
C MET A 59 5.65 0.45 -6.31
N VAL A 60 4.89 0.18 -5.25
CA VAL A 60 4.60 1.15 -4.20
C VAL A 60 5.20 0.69 -2.88
N ILE A 61 6.00 1.55 -2.26
CA ILE A 61 6.73 1.28 -1.02
C ILE A 61 6.10 2.11 0.09
N GLN A 62 5.71 1.47 1.19
CA GLN A 62 5.24 2.15 2.39
C GLN A 62 6.41 2.39 3.35
N ILE A 63 6.53 3.63 3.85
CA ILE A 63 7.45 4.01 4.93
C ILE A 63 6.63 4.58 6.07
N ASN A 64 6.75 3.98 7.26
CA ASN A 64 6.00 4.43 8.44
C ASN A 64 6.82 4.44 9.73
N GLU A 65 8.12 4.18 9.65
CA GLU A 65 9.04 4.27 10.78
C GLU A 65 9.98 5.48 10.63
N ASP A 66 10.31 6.10 11.76
CA ASP A 66 11.36 7.11 11.86
C ASP A 66 12.72 6.39 12.09
N ASP A 67 13.30 5.89 11.01
CA ASP A 67 14.54 5.13 11.02
C ASP A 67 15.41 5.45 9.80
N ALA A 68 16.42 6.29 10.02
CA ALA A 68 17.34 6.72 8.97
C ALA A 68 18.12 5.54 8.34
N LYS A 69 18.40 4.46 9.07
CA LYS A 69 19.07 3.28 8.50
C LYS A 69 18.15 2.56 7.53
N LYS A 70 16.88 2.41 7.91
CA LYS A 70 15.86 1.83 7.05
C LYS A 70 15.63 2.69 5.81
N TRP A 71 15.54 4.02 5.94
CA TRP A 71 15.40 4.93 4.80
C TRP A 71 16.57 4.79 3.82
N ASN A 72 17.81 4.75 4.34
CA ASN A 72 18.98 4.55 3.51
C ASN A 72 18.99 3.20 2.78
N ALA A 73 18.55 2.12 3.44
CA ALA A 73 18.42 0.81 2.82
C ALA A 73 17.37 0.82 1.69
N VAL A 74 16.22 1.46 1.92
CA VAL A 74 15.19 1.61 0.90
C VAL A 74 15.70 2.38 -0.30
N MET A 75 16.40 3.52 -0.10
CA MET A 75 16.96 4.30 -1.18
C MET A 75 18.00 3.51 -1.99
N GLY A 76 18.83 2.69 -1.33
CA GLY A 76 19.75 1.78 -1.99
C GLY A 76 19.04 0.74 -2.85
N ASN A 77 17.96 0.14 -2.32
CA ASN A 77 17.17 -0.85 -3.06
C ASN A 77 16.44 -0.23 -4.27
N ILE A 78 15.89 0.97 -4.13
CA ILE A 78 15.30 1.73 -5.25
C ILE A 78 16.32 1.91 -6.37
N HIS A 79 17.52 2.37 -6.04
CA HIS A 79 18.61 2.53 -7.01
C HIS A 79 18.95 1.20 -7.70
N ASN A 80 19.11 0.11 -6.95
CA ASN A 80 19.41 -1.21 -7.51
C ASN A 80 18.31 -1.70 -8.48
N ILE A 81 17.03 -1.49 -8.14
CA ILE A 81 15.90 -1.84 -9.00
C ILE A 81 15.95 -1.04 -10.31
N GLN A 82 16.26 0.25 -10.23
CA GLN A 82 16.38 1.11 -11.41
C GLN A 82 17.59 0.74 -12.29
N VAL A 83 18.71 0.35 -11.69
CA VAL A 83 19.89 -0.15 -12.41
C VAL A 83 19.56 -1.45 -13.15
N GLU A 84 18.88 -2.39 -12.49
CA GLU A 84 18.58 -3.70 -13.07
C GLU A 84 17.51 -3.66 -14.16
N LEU A 85 16.43 -2.91 -13.93
CA LEU A 85 15.27 -2.87 -14.85
C LEU A 85 15.37 -1.72 -15.88
N GLY A 86 16.20 -0.71 -15.61
CA GLY A 86 16.21 0.56 -16.30
C GLY A 86 15.18 1.55 -15.75
N GLU A 87 15.57 2.79 -15.48
CA GLU A 87 14.71 3.83 -14.88
C GLU A 87 13.39 4.03 -15.63
N LYS A 88 13.41 3.94 -16.96
CA LYS A 88 12.21 4.12 -17.81
C LYS A 88 11.28 2.92 -17.83
N ASN A 89 11.73 1.76 -17.34
CA ASN A 89 11.00 0.50 -17.38
C ASN A 89 10.35 0.15 -16.02
N VAL A 90 10.58 0.97 -15.00
CA VAL A 90 10.00 0.79 -13.66
C VAL A 90 9.41 2.09 -13.15
N ALA A 91 8.19 2.03 -12.63
CA ALA A 91 7.57 3.13 -11.88
C ALA A 91 7.63 2.79 -10.39
N ILE A 92 8.21 3.68 -9.61
CA ILE A 92 8.33 3.51 -8.16
C ILE A 92 7.66 4.69 -7.47
N ALA A 93 6.81 4.39 -6.49
CA ALA A 93 6.21 5.38 -5.60
C ALA A 93 6.53 5.02 -4.15
N VAL A 94 6.92 6.01 -3.36
CA VAL A 94 7.16 5.88 -1.92
C VAL A 94 6.09 6.67 -1.18
N VAL A 95 5.34 6.02 -0.31
CA VAL A 95 4.28 6.64 0.49
C VAL A 95 4.71 6.67 1.95
N ALA A 96 4.99 7.87 2.46
CA ALA A 96 5.37 8.09 3.86
C ALA A 96 4.13 8.38 4.72
N ILE A 97 3.99 7.64 5.82
CA ILE A 97 2.85 7.68 6.73
C ILE A 97 3.34 7.78 8.18
N GLY A 98 2.67 8.57 9.01
CA GLY A 98 3.03 8.71 10.44
C GLY A 98 4.48 9.14 10.63
N PRO A 99 5.26 8.48 11.52
CA PRO A 99 6.66 8.83 11.77
C PRO A 99 7.55 8.75 10.53
N GLY A 100 7.17 7.97 9.52
CA GLY A 100 7.89 7.86 8.24
C GLY A 100 7.95 9.18 7.46
N LEU A 101 7.12 10.20 7.79
CA LEU A 101 7.20 11.54 7.20
C LEU A 101 8.56 12.19 7.43
N GLY A 102 9.27 11.84 8.51
CA GLY A 102 10.63 12.33 8.78
C GLY A 102 11.60 12.10 7.61
N MET A 103 11.38 11.05 6.80
CA MET A 103 12.15 10.82 5.57
C MET A 103 12.01 11.94 4.54
N LEU A 104 10.85 12.58 4.50
CA LEU A 104 10.48 13.56 3.47
C LEU A 104 10.64 15.02 3.93
N LEU A 105 11.14 15.28 5.14
CA LEU A 105 11.43 16.63 5.58
C LEU A 105 12.66 17.20 4.84
N ALA A 106 12.66 18.49 4.59
CA ALA A 106 13.75 19.16 3.87
C ALA A 106 15.09 19.12 4.63
N ASP A 107 15.04 19.05 5.96
CA ASP A 107 16.19 18.88 6.85
C ASP A 107 16.52 17.41 7.19
N SER A 108 15.82 16.47 6.57
CA SER A 108 16.04 15.03 6.78
C SER A 108 17.43 14.60 6.35
N LEU A 109 18.02 13.63 7.08
CA LEU A 109 19.23 12.94 6.66
C LEU A 109 19.07 12.21 5.31
N ALA A 110 17.86 11.96 4.87
CA ALA A 110 17.55 11.33 3.58
C ALA A 110 17.28 12.36 2.46
N ALA A 111 17.16 13.67 2.73
CA ALA A 111 16.65 14.67 1.79
C ALA A 111 17.38 14.68 0.45
N ASN A 112 18.71 14.66 0.45
CA ASN A 112 19.49 14.65 -0.80
C ASN A 112 19.20 13.39 -1.63
N ARG A 113 19.14 12.22 -1.00
CA ARG A 113 18.85 10.97 -1.69
C ARG A 113 17.42 10.91 -2.22
N VAL A 114 16.47 11.50 -1.49
CA VAL A 114 15.09 11.67 -1.93
C VAL A 114 15.03 12.53 -3.19
N GLN A 115 15.76 13.65 -3.22
CA GLN A 115 15.84 14.51 -4.40
C GLN A 115 16.50 13.81 -5.60
N GLU A 116 17.59 13.08 -5.40
CA GLU A 116 18.25 12.28 -6.44
C GLU A 116 17.29 11.22 -7.03
N ALA A 117 16.55 10.52 -6.17
CA ALA A 117 15.56 9.54 -6.62
C ALA A 117 14.37 10.20 -7.33
N MET A 118 13.91 11.39 -6.91
CA MET A 118 12.91 12.16 -7.66
C MET A 118 13.44 12.53 -9.06
N ALA A 119 14.69 12.93 -9.19
CA ALA A 119 15.31 13.24 -10.47
C ALA A 119 15.38 12.02 -11.40
N SER A 120 15.48 10.80 -10.85
CA SER A 120 15.43 9.54 -11.60
C SER A 120 13.99 9.00 -11.80
N GLY A 121 12.97 9.79 -11.48
CA GLY A 121 11.56 9.47 -11.75
C GLY A 121 10.83 8.74 -10.64
N VAL A 122 11.39 8.64 -9.44
CA VAL A 122 10.69 8.08 -8.27
C VAL A 122 9.71 9.11 -7.71
N GLU A 123 8.50 8.69 -7.42
CA GLU A 123 7.46 9.52 -6.85
C GLU A 123 7.44 9.39 -5.32
N PHE A 124 7.46 10.52 -4.60
CA PHE A 124 7.35 10.54 -3.15
C PHE A 124 6.05 11.24 -2.73
N LEU A 125 5.29 10.57 -1.86
CA LEU A 125 3.98 11.02 -1.39
C LEU A 125 3.96 11.06 0.14
N ALA A 126 3.64 12.23 0.68
CA ALA A 126 3.36 12.42 2.11
C ALA A 126 1.87 12.18 2.38
N CYS A 127 1.56 11.43 3.43
CA CYS A 127 0.18 11.24 3.90
C CYS A 127 -0.36 12.54 4.50
N GLY A 128 -1.35 13.18 3.89
CA GLY A 128 -1.93 14.43 4.34
C GLY A 128 -2.55 14.37 5.75
N ASN A 129 -3.12 13.22 6.13
CA ASN A 129 -3.58 13.02 7.51
C ASN A 129 -2.42 13.05 8.52
N SER A 130 -1.26 12.49 8.14
CA SER A 130 -0.07 12.50 9.00
C SER A 130 0.58 13.88 9.04
N VAL A 131 0.63 14.58 7.90
CA VAL A 131 1.10 15.98 7.82
C VAL A 131 0.31 16.87 8.79
N LYS A 132 -1.03 16.76 8.75
CA LYS A 132 -1.92 17.50 9.68
C LYS A 132 -1.71 17.10 11.13
N ALA A 133 -1.65 15.82 11.42
CA ALA A 133 -1.51 15.31 12.79
C ALA A 133 -0.18 15.71 13.44
N GLN A 134 0.88 15.90 12.65
CA GLN A 134 2.21 16.31 13.12
C GLN A 134 2.46 17.82 12.97
N ASN A 135 1.47 18.59 12.50
CA ASN A 135 1.57 20.04 12.25
C ASN A 135 2.76 20.41 11.35
N ILE A 136 3.07 19.57 10.34
CA ILE A 136 4.15 19.83 9.38
C ILE A 136 3.65 20.86 8.37
N ALA A 137 4.40 21.95 8.17
CA ALA A 137 4.13 22.87 7.08
C ALA A 137 4.49 22.23 5.73
N LEU A 138 3.75 22.55 4.67
CA LEU A 138 4.05 21.96 3.35
C LEU A 138 5.41 22.39 2.83
N ASP A 139 5.87 23.58 3.21
CA ASP A 139 7.19 24.11 2.84
C ASP A 139 8.35 23.42 3.60
N ASP A 140 8.04 22.69 4.69
CA ASP A 140 9.03 21.88 5.41
C ASP A 140 9.30 20.54 4.72
N LEU A 141 8.51 20.17 3.71
CA LEU A 141 8.73 18.97 2.94
C LEU A 141 9.79 19.19 1.86
N THR A 142 10.57 18.15 1.58
CA THR A 142 11.51 18.14 0.44
C THR A 142 10.80 18.53 -0.85
N ALA A 143 11.35 19.49 -1.57
CA ALA A 143 10.76 20.02 -2.80
C ALA A 143 10.48 18.89 -3.81
N GLY A 144 9.28 18.90 -4.39
CA GLY A 144 8.80 17.83 -5.29
C GLY A 144 8.01 16.72 -4.58
N THR A 145 7.97 16.70 -3.23
CA THR A 145 7.08 15.79 -2.50
C THR A 145 5.63 16.12 -2.78
N LYS A 146 4.86 15.12 -3.19
CA LYS A 146 3.40 15.24 -3.36
C LYS A 146 2.70 14.95 -2.04
N VAL A 147 1.54 15.56 -1.82
CA VAL A 147 0.70 15.27 -0.65
C VAL A 147 -0.57 14.57 -1.12
N THR A 148 -0.80 13.36 -0.62
CA THR A 148 -2.06 12.65 -0.83
C THR A 148 -3.00 12.85 0.35
N THR A 149 -4.31 12.79 0.16
CA THR A 149 -5.29 12.96 1.25
C THR A 149 -5.05 11.93 2.36
N SER A 150 -4.86 10.66 1.98
CA SER A 150 -4.61 9.55 2.90
C SER A 150 -3.63 8.56 2.30
N GLY A 151 -2.51 8.33 2.98
CA GLY A 151 -1.48 7.39 2.51
C GLY A 151 -2.01 5.96 2.37
N TYR A 152 -2.88 5.49 3.27
CA TYR A 152 -3.46 4.15 3.17
C TYR A 152 -4.42 4.01 1.97
N VAL A 153 -5.19 5.04 1.67
CA VAL A 153 -6.07 5.05 0.48
C VAL A 153 -5.22 5.05 -0.79
N GLU A 154 -4.13 5.81 -0.82
CA GLU A 154 -3.18 5.80 -1.94
C GLU A 154 -2.58 4.41 -2.16
N LEU A 155 -2.10 3.76 -1.08
CA LEU A 155 -1.58 2.38 -1.15
C LEU A 155 -2.63 1.39 -1.68
N MET A 156 -3.88 1.52 -1.24
CA MET A 156 -4.98 0.68 -1.71
C MET A 156 -5.25 0.90 -3.21
N HIS A 157 -5.35 2.16 -3.65
CA HIS A 157 -5.58 2.49 -5.05
C HIS A 157 -4.45 1.98 -5.96
N ARG A 158 -3.19 2.14 -5.54
CA ARG A 158 -2.03 1.61 -6.29
C ARG A 158 -2.13 0.09 -6.45
N GLN A 159 -2.43 -0.63 -5.38
CA GLN A 159 -2.59 -2.09 -5.44
C GLN A 159 -3.74 -2.52 -6.34
N GLN A 160 -4.89 -1.83 -6.30
CA GLN A 160 -6.01 -2.06 -7.21
C GLN A 160 -5.65 -1.82 -8.68
N GLN A 161 -4.71 -0.91 -8.94
CA GLN A 161 -4.14 -0.65 -10.25
C GLN A 161 -3.04 -1.65 -10.66
N GLY A 162 -2.75 -2.66 -9.84
CA GLY A 162 -1.75 -3.70 -10.12
C GLY A 162 -0.31 -3.30 -9.78
N TRP A 163 -0.10 -2.36 -8.86
CA TRP A 163 1.22 -2.08 -8.30
C TRP A 163 1.63 -3.15 -7.30
N THR A 164 2.88 -3.57 -7.34
CA THR A 164 3.45 -4.43 -6.29
C THR A 164 3.65 -3.60 -5.04
N TYR A 165 3.06 -4.03 -3.93
CA TYR A 165 3.22 -3.38 -2.63
C TYR A 165 4.41 -3.96 -1.86
N LEU A 166 5.21 -3.08 -1.27
CA LEU A 166 6.33 -3.43 -0.41
C LEU A 166 6.31 -2.59 0.87
N ARG A 167 6.56 -3.23 2.00
CA ARG A 167 6.85 -2.58 3.28
C ARG A 167 8.15 -3.17 3.83
N PRO A 168 9.26 -2.41 3.82
CA PRO A 168 10.58 -2.86 4.28
C PRO A 168 10.67 -2.94 5.80
#